data_e1f291fe93f3130643b8971be356a47a
#
_entry.id   e1f291fe93f3130643b8971be356a47a
#
_cell.length_a   1.000
_cell.length_b   1.000
_cell.length_c   1.000
_cell.angle_alpha   90.00
_cell.angle_beta   90.00
_cell.angle_gamma   90.00
#
_symmetry.space_group_name_H-M   'P 1'
#
loop_
_entity.id
_entity.type
_entity.pdbx_description
1 polymer ?
#
loop_
_entity_poly.entity_id
_entity_poly.type
_entity_poly.pdbx_seq_one_letter_code
_entity_poly.pdbx_strand_id
1 'polypeptide(L)'
;MIEITAEIRAIIDKAAAGVELAEDEYIDPTDGLIHCKKCKGQRQTIVPRFGKPGYFMPRCICQCQREAEEQRKAAEERQRRMERIKRRKSQGLQDRYLYDYTFANDNGQNPLMDKARAYVENWKEAYKNNTGLLLFGDVGTEKSFFAGCIANALLDRDVPVLMTTSSCVVCGLSFRISTTSPSTPISGILPTQMTRTLLTLKHFCPQG
;
A
#
# COMPACT_ATOMS: atom_id res chain seq x y z
N MET A 1 7.76 -29.28 -26.02
CA MET A 1 6.64 -30.22 -25.88
C MET A 1 7.28 -31.59 -25.75
N ILE A 2 7.01 -32.32 -24.64
CA ILE A 2 7.55 -33.69 -24.47
C ILE A 2 6.61 -34.58 -25.27
N GLU A 3 7.15 -35.33 -26.24
CA GLU A 3 6.37 -36.34 -26.96
C GLU A 3 6.00 -37.44 -25.97
N ILE A 4 4.70 -37.72 -25.86
CA ILE A 4 4.18 -38.77 -24.97
C ILE A 4 4.43 -40.13 -25.64
N THR A 5 5.52 -40.77 -25.22
CA THR A 5 5.83 -42.12 -25.65
C THR A 5 4.89 -43.14 -25.01
N ALA A 6 4.83 -44.35 -25.57
CA ALA A 6 4.00 -45.42 -25.01
C ALA A 6 4.32 -45.74 -23.53
N GLU A 7 5.58 -45.62 -23.14
CA GLU A 7 6.05 -45.79 -21.76
C GLU A 7 5.47 -44.72 -20.82
N ILE A 8 5.50 -43.44 -21.26
CA ILE A 8 4.93 -42.33 -20.50
C ILE A 8 3.42 -42.51 -20.35
N ARG A 9 2.73 -42.97 -21.39
CA ARG A 9 1.29 -43.25 -21.36
C ARG A 9 0.92 -44.32 -20.35
N ALA A 10 1.65 -45.43 -20.29
CA ALA A 10 1.46 -46.46 -19.29
C ALA A 10 1.64 -45.97 -17.84
N ILE A 11 2.56 -45.03 -17.63
CA ILE A 11 2.76 -44.41 -16.31
C ILE A 11 1.59 -43.49 -15.96
N ILE A 12 1.09 -42.72 -16.93
CA ILE A 12 -0.08 -41.83 -16.76
C ILE A 12 -1.34 -42.66 -16.40
N ASP A 13 -1.62 -43.71 -17.13
CA ASP A 13 -2.79 -44.56 -16.89
C ASP A 13 -2.75 -45.21 -15.50
N LYS A 14 -1.57 -45.66 -15.07
CA LYS A 14 -1.38 -46.22 -13.73
C LYS A 14 -1.54 -45.18 -12.62
N ALA A 15 -1.08 -43.94 -12.86
CA ALA A 15 -1.24 -42.85 -11.91
C ALA A 15 -2.68 -42.32 -11.84
N ALA A 16 -3.39 -42.28 -12.96
CA ALA A 16 -4.79 -41.84 -13.03
C ALA A 16 -5.76 -42.77 -12.24
N ALA A 17 -5.44 -44.04 -12.14
CA ALA A 17 -6.28 -45.04 -11.44
C ALA A 17 -6.38 -44.82 -9.91
N GLY A 18 -5.51 -44.02 -9.32
CA GLY A 18 -5.49 -43.76 -7.86
C GLY A 18 -5.65 -42.30 -7.45
N VAL A 19 -6.03 -41.40 -8.37
CA VAL A 19 -6.11 -39.97 -8.10
C VAL A 19 -7.53 -39.54 -7.73
N GLU A 20 -7.69 -38.95 -6.54
CA GLU A 20 -8.93 -38.25 -6.20
C GLU A 20 -8.93 -36.89 -6.93
N LEU A 21 -9.96 -36.69 -7.78
CA LEU A 21 -10.21 -35.47 -8.52
C LEU A 21 -11.05 -34.52 -7.68
N ALA A 22 -10.71 -33.25 -7.69
CA ALA A 22 -11.57 -32.19 -7.15
C ALA A 22 -12.81 -32.00 -8.06
N GLU A 23 -13.87 -31.40 -7.54
CA GLU A 23 -15.12 -31.17 -8.28
C GLU A 23 -14.92 -30.38 -9.59
N ASP A 24 -13.93 -29.52 -9.63
CA ASP A 24 -13.58 -28.62 -10.74
C ASP A 24 -12.46 -29.19 -11.65
N GLU A 25 -12.12 -30.48 -11.50
CA GLU A 25 -11.08 -31.15 -12.25
C GLU A 25 -11.66 -32.27 -13.13
N TYR A 26 -10.96 -32.60 -14.23
CA TYR A 26 -11.23 -33.76 -15.07
C TYR A 26 -9.90 -34.26 -15.67
N ILE A 27 -9.89 -35.51 -16.09
CA ILE A 27 -8.77 -36.11 -16.84
C ILE A 27 -9.06 -35.91 -18.32
N ASP A 28 -8.14 -35.26 -19.03
CA ASP A 28 -8.26 -35.07 -20.47
C ASP A 28 -7.88 -36.34 -21.20
N PRO A 29 -8.74 -36.88 -22.08
CA PRO A 29 -8.48 -38.16 -22.78
C PRO A 29 -7.35 -38.06 -23.80
N THR A 30 -6.94 -36.86 -24.19
CA THR A 30 -5.86 -36.65 -25.18
C THR A 30 -4.47 -36.84 -24.56
N ASP A 31 -4.25 -36.36 -23.38
CA ASP A 31 -2.95 -36.42 -22.70
C ASP A 31 -2.97 -37.25 -21.40
N GLY A 32 -4.16 -37.58 -20.89
CA GLY A 32 -4.34 -38.33 -19.65
C GLY A 32 -4.03 -37.54 -18.37
N LEU A 33 -3.80 -36.24 -18.47
CA LEU A 33 -3.48 -35.39 -17.36
C LEU A 33 -4.70 -34.70 -16.76
N ILE A 34 -4.55 -34.21 -15.55
CA ILE A 34 -5.61 -33.48 -14.87
C ILE A 34 -5.70 -32.06 -15.43
N HIS A 35 -6.90 -31.69 -15.83
CA HIS A 35 -7.25 -30.38 -16.36
C HIS A 35 -8.36 -29.69 -15.55
N CYS A 36 -8.43 -28.37 -15.64
CA CYS A 36 -9.47 -27.57 -15.02
C CYS A 36 -10.74 -27.55 -15.88
N LYS A 37 -11.91 -27.88 -15.30
CA LYS A 37 -13.19 -27.78 -16.01
C LYS A 37 -13.53 -26.38 -16.51
N LYS A 38 -13.07 -25.33 -15.78
CA LYS A 38 -13.40 -23.94 -16.06
C LYS A 38 -12.59 -23.37 -17.23
N CYS A 39 -11.26 -23.43 -17.15
CA CYS A 39 -10.36 -22.81 -18.14
C CYS A 39 -9.71 -23.81 -19.10
N LYS A 40 -9.98 -25.10 -18.94
CA LYS A 40 -9.36 -26.21 -19.71
C LYS A 40 -7.84 -26.26 -19.61
N GLY A 41 -7.23 -25.46 -18.75
CA GLY A 41 -5.79 -25.45 -18.54
C GLY A 41 -5.33 -26.66 -17.72
N GLN A 42 -4.10 -27.10 -17.98
CA GLN A 42 -3.48 -28.19 -17.23
C GLN A 42 -3.36 -27.87 -15.75
N ARG A 43 -3.65 -28.84 -14.90
CA ARG A 43 -3.42 -28.84 -13.45
C ARG A 43 -2.41 -29.89 -13.01
N GLN A 44 -1.82 -30.58 -13.95
CA GLN A 44 -0.78 -31.58 -13.72
C GLN A 44 0.25 -31.48 -14.83
N THR A 45 1.51 -31.70 -14.51
CA THR A 45 2.62 -31.70 -15.47
C THR A 45 3.49 -32.92 -15.27
N ILE A 46 4.21 -33.32 -16.31
CA ILE A 46 5.13 -34.48 -16.29
C ILE A 46 6.55 -33.91 -16.10
N VAL A 47 7.22 -34.39 -15.07
CA VAL A 47 8.59 -33.98 -14.76
C VAL A 47 9.48 -35.23 -14.60
N PRO A 48 10.63 -35.30 -15.30
CA PRO A 48 11.58 -36.39 -15.12
C PRO A 48 12.17 -36.38 -13.71
N ARG A 49 12.41 -37.55 -13.12
CA ARG A 49 13.07 -37.64 -11.81
C ARG A 49 14.56 -37.43 -11.96
N PHE A 50 15.11 -36.53 -11.17
CA PHE A 50 16.56 -36.32 -11.12
C PHE A 50 17.28 -37.54 -10.51
N GLY A 51 18.29 -38.05 -11.23
CA GLY A 51 19.16 -39.13 -10.73
C GLY A 51 18.54 -40.50 -10.62
N LYS A 52 17.30 -40.71 -11.10
CA LYS A 52 16.62 -42.01 -11.15
C LYS A 52 15.78 -42.12 -12.42
N PRO A 53 15.69 -43.32 -13.05
CA PRO A 53 14.78 -43.47 -14.19
C PRO A 53 13.32 -43.32 -13.74
N GLY A 54 12.53 -42.64 -14.57
CA GLY A 54 11.09 -42.44 -14.37
C GLY A 54 10.65 -40.99 -14.31
N TYR A 55 9.33 -40.78 -14.19
CA TYR A 55 8.67 -39.50 -14.19
C TYR A 55 7.84 -39.37 -12.92
N PHE A 56 7.53 -38.15 -12.51
CA PHE A 56 6.50 -37.83 -11.54
C PHE A 56 5.61 -36.73 -12.07
N MET A 57 4.38 -36.67 -11.59
CA MET A 57 3.35 -35.79 -12.09
C MET A 57 2.84 -34.89 -10.99
N PRO A 58 3.55 -33.79 -10.72
CA PRO A 58 3.14 -32.80 -9.73
C PRO A 58 1.91 -32.04 -10.21
N ARG A 59 1.05 -31.65 -9.26
CA ARG A 59 -0.03 -30.73 -9.55
C ARG A 59 0.52 -29.33 -9.78
N CYS A 60 -0.08 -28.61 -10.73
CA CYS A 60 0.23 -27.22 -11.05
C CYS A 60 -1.04 -26.36 -10.99
N ILE A 61 -0.85 -25.08 -10.87
CA ILE A 61 -1.92 -24.08 -10.79
C ILE A 61 -2.32 -23.70 -12.21
N CYS A 62 -3.60 -23.84 -12.57
CA CYS A 62 -4.11 -23.39 -13.84
C CYS A 62 -4.25 -21.84 -13.87
N GLN A 63 -4.47 -21.29 -15.06
CA GLN A 63 -4.57 -19.84 -15.24
C GLN A 63 -5.68 -19.21 -14.39
N CYS A 64 -6.89 -19.79 -14.37
CA CYS A 64 -7.99 -19.21 -13.59
C CYS A 64 -7.76 -19.24 -12.08
N GLN A 65 -7.03 -20.23 -11.56
CA GLN A 65 -6.63 -20.25 -10.15
C GLN A 65 -5.57 -19.19 -9.85
N ARG A 66 -4.61 -18.99 -10.78
CA ARG A 66 -3.59 -17.95 -10.66
C ARG A 66 -4.22 -16.56 -10.62
N GLU A 67 -5.13 -16.29 -11.56
CA GLU A 67 -5.86 -15.02 -11.60
C GLU A 67 -6.71 -14.79 -10.34
N ALA A 68 -7.39 -15.81 -9.84
CA ALA A 68 -8.16 -15.72 -8.60
C ALA A 68 -7.26 -15.46 -7.38
N GLU A 69 -6.11 -16.11 -7.31
CA GLU A 69 -5.13 -15.90 -6.24
C GLU A 69 -4.51 -14.50 -6.29
N GLU A 70 -4.20 -13.98 -7.48
CA GLU A 70 -3.71 -12.62 -7.66
C GLU A 70 -4.76 -11.57 -7.24
N GLN A 71 -6.02 -11.78 -7.63
CA GLN A 71 -7.13 -10.91 -7.21
C GLN A 71 -7.33 -10.92 -5.69
N ARG A 72 -7.26 -12.11 -5.06
CA ARG A 72 -7.35 -12.24 -3.61
C ARG A 72 -6.21 -11.50 -2.91
N LYS A 73 -4.97 -11.71 -3.36
CA LYS A 73 -3.79 -11.00 -2.81
C LYS A 73 -3.90 -9.48 -2.98
N ALA A 74 -4.34 -9.03 -4.15
CA ALA A 74 -4.54 -7.59 -4.40
C ALA A 74 -5.64 -7.00 -3.50
N ALA A 75 -6.73 -7.74 -3.25
CA ALA A 75 -7.79 -7.31 -2.33
C ALA A 75 -7.29 -7.24 -0.87
N GLU A 76 -6.57 -8.25 -0.41
CA GLU A 76 -5.97 -8.28 0.92
C GLU A 76 -4.96 -7.13 1.12
N GLU A 77 -4.14 -6.84 0.11
CA GLU A 77 -3.19 -5.74 0.18
C GLU A 77 -3.90 -4.38 0.25
N ARG A 78 -4.96 -4.18 -0.56
CA ARG A 78 -5.80 -2.96 -0.47
C ARG A 78 -6.39 -2.79 0.92
N GLN A 79 -6.94 -3.86 1.50
CA GLN A 79 -7.51 -3.81 2.85
C GLN A 79 -6.44 -3.47 3.89
N ARG A 80 -5.30 -4.13 3.88
CA ARG A 80 -4.16 -3.85 4.76
C ARG A 80 -3.67 -2.40 4.64
N ARG A 81 -3.65 -1.87 3.41
CA ARG A 81 -3.29 -0.47 3.18
C ARG A 81 -4.30 0.49 3.81
N MET A 82 -5.61 0.24 3.61
CA MET A 82 -6.66 1.08 4.22
C MET A 82 -6.62 1.05 5.75
N GLU A 83 -6.39 -0.11 6.35
CA GLU A 83 -6.23 -0.24 7.79
C GLU A 83 -4.99 0.51 8.31
N ARG A 84 -3.86 0.44 7.58
CA ARG A 84 -2.68 1.25 7.93
C ARG A 84 -2.96 2.74 7.89
N ILE A 85 -3.60 3.22 6.83
CA ILE A 85 -3.96 4.63 6.68
C ILE A 85 -4.89 5.06 7.83
N LYS A 86 -5.93 4.28 8.12
CA LYS A 86 -6.85 4.55 9.22
C LYS A 86 -6.13 4.66 10.58
N ARG A 87 -5.23 3.71 10.85
CA ARG A 87 -4.41 3.72 12.06
C ARG A 87 -3.48 4.94 12.11
N ARG A 88 -2.83 5.27 10.99
CA ARG A 88 -1.96 6.46 10.92
C ARG A 88 -2.73 7.76 11.11
N LYS A 89 -3.93 7.88 10.55
CA LYS A 89 -4.81 9.03 10.79
C LYS A 89 -5.12 9.18 12.27
N SER A 90 -5.50 8.09 12.95
CA SER A 90 -5.80 8.15 14.39
C SER A 90 -4.60 8.48 15.27
N GLN A 91 -3.39 8.18 14.84
CA GLN A 91 -2.16 8.50 15.55
C GLN A 91 -1.60 9.88 15.19
N GLY A 92 -1.77 10.30 13.95
CA GLY A 92 -1.19 11.52 13.41
C GLY A 92 -2.05 12.76 13.58
N LEU A 93 -3.36 12.61 13.66
CA LEU A 93 -4.32 13.71 13.84
C LEU A 93 -4.94 13.59 15.23
N GLN A 94 -4.47 14.42 16.17
CA GLN A 94 -4.89 14.33 17.56
C GLN A 94 -6.34 14.78 17.76
N ASP A 95 -6.77 15.79 17.02
CA ASP A 95 -8.09 16.37 17.13
C ASP A 95 -9.04 15.87 16.04
N ARG A 96 -10.28 15.57 16.43
CA ARG A 96 -11.27 14.97 15.54
C ARG A 96 -11.66 15.88 14.36
N TYR A 97 -11.71 17.19 14.57
CA TYR A 97 -12.02 18.16 13.51
C TYR A 97 -10.97 18.19 12.39
N LEU A 98 -9.72 17.76 12.65
CA LEU A 98 -8.67 17.69 11.65
C LEU A 98 -8.95 16.66 10.54
N TYR A 99 -9.82 15.67 10.79
CA TYR A 99 -10.19 14.68 9.79
C TYR A 99 -10.98 15.29 8.63
N ASP A 100 -11.70 16.37 8.89
CA ASP A 100 -12.52 17.07 7.90
C ASP A 100 -11.70 18.08 7.09
N TYR A 101 -10.46 18.34 7.47
CA TYR A 101 -9.56 19.25 6.77
C TYR A 101 -8.94 18.55 5.56
N THR A 102 -9.73 18.46 4.50
CA THR A 102 -9.37 17.82 3.24
C THR A 102 -9.47 18.79 2.08
N PHE A 103 -8.73 18.53 1.01
CA PHE A 103 -8.84 19.31 -0.22
C PHE A 103 -10.22 19.23 -0.89
N ALA A 104 -11.01 18.21 -0.56
CA ALA A 104 -12.39 18.08 -1.06
C ALA A 104 -13.35 19.06 -0.38
N ASN A 105 -13.04 19.47 0.85
CA ASN A 105 -13.83 20.42 1.64
C ASN A 105 -13.34 21.87 1.47
N ASP A 106 -12.40 22.10 0.54
CA ASP A 106 -11.92 23.43 0.21
C ASP A 106 -13.03 24.24 -0.52
N ASN A 107 -13.28 25.46 -0.05
CA ASN A 107 -14.27 26.36 -0.63
C ASN A 107 -13.79 27.10 -1.90
N GLY A 108 -12.53 26.88 -2.29
CA GLY A 108 -11.91 27.49 -3.47
C GLY A 108 -11.60 28.98 -3.36
N GLN A 109 -11.77 29.57 -2.18
CA GLN A 109 -11.54 31.02 -2.00
C GLN A 109 -10.06 31.36 -1.77
N ASN A 110 -9.26 30.38 -1.34
CA ASN A 110 -7.87 30.60 -1.03
C ASN A 110 -6.94 30.12 -2.17
N PRO A 111 -6.33 31.03 -2.95
CA PRO A 111 -5.47 30.66 -4.08
C PRO A 111 -4.18 29.94 -3.65
N LEU A 112 -3.84 29.97 -2.36
CA LEU A 112 -2.67 29.26 -1.84
C LEU A 112 -2.92 27.75 -1.73
N MET A 113 -4.17 27.27 -1.81
CA MET A 113 -4.47 25.85 -1.75
C MET A 113 -3.86 25.06 -2.91
N ASP A 114 -3.69 25.70 -4.08
CA ASP A 114 -2.98 25.07 -5.21
C ASP A 114 -1.51 24.81 -4.88
N LYS A 115 -0.86 25.69 -4.10
CA LYS A 115 0.51 25.46 -3.62
C LYS A 115 0.57 24.28 -2.64
N ALA A 116 -0.47 24.11 -1.81
CA ALA A 116 -0.56 22.94 -0.92
C ALA A 116 -0.71 21.64 -1.71
N ARG A 117 -1.55 21.64 -2.75
CA ARG A 117 -1.72 20.49 -3.66
C ARG A 117 -0.40 20.16 -4.35
N ALA A 118 0.25 21.15 -4.95
CA ALA A 118 1.56 20.97 -5.61
C ALA A 118 2.64 20.44 -4.64
N TYR A 119 2.65 20.92 -3.40
CA TYR A 119 3.57 20.43 -2.38
C TYR A 119 3.35 18.94 -2.06
N VAL A 120 2.09 18.51 -1.91
CA VAL A 120 1.74 17.11 -1.67
C VAL A 120 2.08 16.24 -2.89
N GLU A 121 1.90 16.74 -4.10
CA GLU A 121 2.26 16.03 -5.33
C GLU A 121 3.76 15.80 -5.44
N ASN A 122 4.54 16.82 -5.14
CA ASN A 122 6.00 16.80 -5.18
C ASN A 122 6.64 16.38 -3.85
N TRP A 123 5.87 15.78 -2.93
CA TRP A 123 6.31 15.44 -1.58
C TRP A 123 7.65 14.67 -1.54
N LYS A 124 7.86 13.70 -2.42
CA LYS A 124 9.09 12.89 -2.43
C LYS A 124 10.34 13.75 -2.67
N GLU A 125 10.23 14.72 -3.55
CA GLU A 125 11.31 15.64 -3.87
C GLU A 125 11.50 16.66 -2.76
N ALA A 126 10.42 17.25 -2.25
CA ALA A 126 10.45 18.15 -1.10
C ALA A 126 11.11 17.49 0.12
N TYR A 127 10.77 16.22 0.39
CA TYR A 127 11.37 15.44 1.46
C TYR A 127 12.88 15.20 1.23
N LYS A 128 13.27 14.81 0.01
CA LYS A 128 14.68 14.59 -0.37
C LYS A 128 15.52 15.87 -0.23
N ASN A 129 14.96 17.00 -0.63
CA ASN A 129 15.62 18.32 -0.60
C ASN A 129 15.46 19.04 0.74
N ASN A 130 14.82 18.40 1.73
CA ASN A 130 14.56 19.00 3.04
C ASN A 130 13.76 20.31 2.95
N THR A 131 12.87 20.43 1.97
CA THR A 131 12.06 21.61 1.70
C THR A 131 10.80 21.58 2.55
N GLY A 132 10.64 22.55 3.44
CA GLY A 132 9.45 22.75 4.27
C GLY A 132 8.57 23.89 3.77
N LEU A 133 7.38 24.01 4.35
CA LEU A 133 6.46 25.13 4.15
C LEU A 133 6.37 25.96 5.44
N LEU A 134 6.43 27.26 5.29
CA LEU A 134 6.15 28.21 6.35
C LEU A 134 4.83 28.92 6.05
N LEU A 135 3.83 28.75 6.92
CA LEU A 135 2.55 29.43 6.82
C LEU A 135 2.52 30.58 7.84
N PHE A 136 2.26 31.79 7.38
CA PHE A 136 2.15 32.98 8.21
C PHE A 136 0.92 33.81 7.81
N GLY A 137 0.43 34.65 8.73
CA GLY A 137 -0.75 35.49 8.53
C GLY A 137 -1.55 35.64 9.81
N ASP A 138 -2.57 36.48 9.79
CA ASP A 138 -3.41 36.82 10.94
C ASP A 138 -4.26 35.67 11.46
N VAL A 139 -4.83 35.82 12.64
CA VAL A 139 -5.78 34.87 13.21
C VAL A 139 -7.01 34.79 12.28
N GLY A 140 -7.49 33.57 12.01
CA GLY A 140 -8.61 33.34 11.09
C GLY A 140 -8.25 33.11 9.62
N THR A 141 -6.97 33.17 9.23
CA THR A 141 -6.52 32.99 7.84
C THR A 141 -6.37 31.51 7.43
N GLU A 142 -7.18 30.62 7.93
CA GLU A 142 -7.29 29.20 7.52
C GLU A 142 -5.98 28.39 7.53
N LYS A 143 -4.94 28.87 8.25
CA LYS A 143 -3.63 28.18 8.31
C LYS A 143 -3.74 26.74 8.82
N SER A 144 -4.61 26.52 9.80
CA SER A 144 -4.86 25.19 10.37
C SER A 144 -5.53 24.27 9.35
N PHE A 145 -6.47 24.81 8.58
CA PHE A 145 -7.13 24.10 7.50
C PHE A 145 -6.13 23.69 6.40
N PHE A 146 -5.30 24.63 5.97
CA PHE A 146 -4.23 24.39 5.00
C PHE A 146 -3.27 23.29 5.46
N ALA A 147 -2.79 23.35 6.70
CA ALA A 147 -1.92 22.34 7.28
C ALA A 147 -2.61 20.98 7.40
N GLY A 148 -3.87 20.97 7.81
CA GLY A 148 -4.69 19.76 7.91
C GLY A 148 -4.93 19.10 6.55
N CYS A 149 -5.18 19.88 5.50
CA CYS A 149 -5.32 19.36 4.13
C CYS A 149 -4.04 18.65 3.67
N ILE A 150 -2.88 19.25 3.90
CA ILE A 150 -1.58 18.61 3.58
C ILE A 150 -1.40 17.33 4.40
N ALA A 151 -1.66 17.37 5.70
CA ALA A 151 -1.50 16.23 6.59
C ALA A 151 -2.38 15.04 6.16
N ASN A 152 -3.67 15.28 5.91
CA ASN A 152 -4.59 14.25 5.43
C ASN A 152 -4.16 13.68 4.09
N ALA A 153 -3.81 14.53 3.13
CA ALA A 153 -3.40 14.07 1.80
C ALA A 153 -2.11 13.25 1.80
N LEU A 154 -1.16 13.55 2.69
CA LEU A 154 0.04 12.74 2.89
C LEU A 154 -0.29 11.40 3.57
N LEU A 155 -1.16 11.40 4.58
CA LEU A 155 -1.63 10.18 5.24
C LEU A 155 -2.36 9.25 4.26
N ASP A 156 -3.17 9.78 3.34
CA ASP A 156 -3.86 9.02 2.30
C ASP A 156 -2.88 8.40 1.27
N ARG A 157 -1.70 8.99 1.13
CA ARG A 157 -0.58 8.44 0.34
C ARG A 157 0.30 7.45 1.13
N ASP A 158 -0.15 7.05 2.34
CA ASP A 158 0.56 6.15 3.24
C ASP A 158 1.89 6.76 3.77
N VAL A 159 2.00 8.09 3.79
CA VAL A 159 3.12 8.81 4.45
C VAL A 159 2.77 9.01 5.92
N PRO A 160 3.61 8.57 6.87
CA PRO A 160 3.36 8.81 8.28
C PRO A 160 3.54 10.30 8.60
N VAL A 161 2.49 10.89 9.18
CA VAL A 161 2.44 12.31 9.57
C VAL A 161 2.01 12.39 11.02
N LEU A 162 2.66 13.26 11.78
CA LEU A 162 2.22 13.69 13.12
C LEU A 162 1.96 15.19 13.08
N MET A 163 0.71 15.57 13.34
CA MET A 163 0.32 16.96 13.47
C MET A 163 0.20 17.34 14.94
N THR A 164 0.96 18.30 15.38
CA THR A 164 0.96 18.77 16.77
C THR A 164 0.69 20.27 16.81
N THR A 165 -0.05 20.70 17.81
CA THR A 165 -0.24 22.12 18.15
C THR A 165 0.79 22.52 19.20
N SER A 166 1.48 23.63 19.01
CA SER A 166 2.30 24.21 20.06
C SER A 166 1.83 25.65 20.32
N SER A 167 1.48 25.93 21.57
CA SER A 167 1.16 27.29 21.99
C SER A 167 2.45 28.05 22.20
N CYS A 168 2.69 29.08 21.40
CA CYS A 168 3.71 30.04 21.69
C CYS A 168 3.08 31.19 22.51
N VAL A 169 3.61 31.45 23.69
CA VAL A 169 3.06 32.45 24.63
C VAL A 169 3.05 33.87 24.02
N VAL A 170 3.83 34.11 22.99
CA VAL A 170 4.01 35.44 22.37
C VAL A 170 3.30 35.60 21.02
N CYS A 171 3.02 34.51 20.29
CA CYS A 171 2.64 34.58 18.86
C CYS A 171 1.43 33.74 18.45
N GLY A 172 0.67 33.18 19.35
CA GLY A 172 -0.49 32.37 19.00
C GLY A 172 -0.15 30.88 18.66
N LEU A 173 -1.11 30.19 18.09
CA LEU A 173 -1.01 28.75 17.80
C LEU A 173 -0.08 28.47 16.61
N SER A 174 0.89 27.62 16.80
CA SER A 174 1.68 27.05 15.71
C SER A 174 1.40 25.56 15.55
N PHE A 175 1.28 25.11 14.32
CA PHE A 175 1.13 23.70 13.99
C PHE A 175 2.45 23.12 13.48
N ARG A 176 2.74 21.92 13.88
CA ARG A 176 3.91 21.20 13.43
C ARG A 176 3.48 19.91 12.76
N ILE A 177 3.89 19.69 11.53
CA ILE A 177 3.74 18.42 10.83
C ILE A 177 5.11 17.75 10.79
N SER A 178 5.23 16.60 11.41
CA SER A 178 6.45 15.78 11.39
C SER A 178 6.19 14.52 10.60
N THR A 179 7.11 14.15 9.75
CA THR A 179 7.06 12.89 8.99
C THR A 179 8.23 12.01 9.37
N THR A 180 7.98 10.73 9.49
CA THR A 180 9.01 9.73 9.79
C THR A 180 9.36 8.93 8.54
N SER A 181 10.62 8.53 8.39
CA SER A 181 11.05 7.64 7.32
C SER A 181 10.36 6.27 7.45
N PRO A 182 9.92 5.65 6.35
CA PRO A 182 9.22 4.34 6.38
C PRO A 182 10.11 3.16 6.81
N SER A 183 11.39 3.36 7.08
CA SER A 183 12.36 2.30 7.32
C SER A 183 12.68 2.00 8.80
N THR A 184 11.97 2.61 9.77
CA THR A 184 12.20 2.29 11.19
C THR A 184 11.01 1.58 11.80
N PRO A 185 11.15 0.30 12.24
CA PRO A 185 10.14 -0.34 13.06
C PRO A 185 10.09 0.38 14.42
N ILE A 186 8.88 0.72 14.85
CA ILE A 186 8.62 1.31 16.16
C ILE A 186 8.73 0.21 17.21
N SER A 187 9.95 -0.07 17.65
CA SER A 187 10.20 -0.81 18.89
C SER A 187 11.46 -0.23 19.54
N GLY A 188 11.25 0.52 20.60
CA GLY A 188 12.34 1.06 21.43
C GLY A 188 12.48 2.58 21.29
N ILE A 189 11.88 3.28 22.21
CA ILE A 189 11.96 4.73 22.42
C ILE A 189 13.39 5.10 22.75
N LEU A 190 14.07 5.82 21.83
CA LEU A 190 15.14 6.75 22.18
C LEU A 190 14.92 8.05 21.40
N PRO A 191 14.94 9.22 22.07
CA PRO A 191 14.38 10.49 21.53
C PRO A 191 15.35 11.31 20.70
N THR A 192 16.36 10.76 20.04
CA THR A 192 17.43 11.56 19.43
C THR A 192 17.59 11.46 17.91
N GLN A 193 16.69 10.75 17.20
CA GLN A 193 16.70 10.70 15.73
C GLN A 193 15.33 10.99 15.11
N MET A 194 14.55 11.85 15.72
CA MET A 194 13.35 12.43 15.15
C MET A 194 13.67 13.77 14.52
N THR A 195 13.20 13.94 13.32
CA THR A 195 13.06 15.21 12.57
C THR A 195 13.98 15.37 11.37
N ARG A 196 13.51 14.92 10.23
CA ARG A 196 13.84 15.55 8.96
C ARG A 196 12.52 15.93 8.28
N THR A 197 12.19 17.13 8.36
CA THR A 197 11.17 17.99 7.74
C THR A 197 10.20 18.55 8.76
N LEU A 198 10.51 19.74 9.19
CA LEU A 198 9.72 20.54 10.08
C LEU A 198 8.87 21.49 9.22
N LEU A 199 7.57 21.27 9.12
CA LEU A 199 6.64 22.32 8.74
C LEU A 199 6.41 23.17 10.00
N THR A 200 7.20 24.22 10.15
CA THR A 200 7.02 25.15 11.26
C THR A 200 6.11 26.28 10.81
N LEU A 201 4.92 26.34 11.35
CA LEU A 201 4.02 27.47 11.24
C LEU A 201 4.47 28.53 12.25
N LYS A 202 5.18 29.55 11.80
CA LYS A 202 5.52 30.73 12.64
C LYS A 202 4.63 31.88 12.22
N HIS A 203 3.99 32.48 13.20
CA HIS A 203 3.37 33.78 13.06
C HIS A 203 4.47 34.82 13.21
N PHE A 204 4.74 35.56 12.16
CA PHE A 204 5.56 36.77 12.25
C PHE A 204 4.61 37.93 12.49
N CYS A 205 4.65 38.50 13.69
CA CYS A 205 3.99 39.75 13.99
C CYS A 205 4.84 40.87 13.35
N PRO A 206 4.36 41.63 12.38
CA PRO A 206 5.05 42.85 12.00
C PRO A 206 4.94 43.80 13.20
N GLN A 207 6.07 44.13 13.78
CA GLN A 207 6.13 45.26 14.71
C GLN A 207 5.86 46.50 13.87
N GLY A 208 4.69 47.13 14.12
CA GLY A 208 4.39 48.47 13.67
C GLY A 208 5.22 49.53 14.42
#